data_bf011484f39b1a9042fad149d0386fdd
#
_entry.id   bf011484f39b1a9042fad149d0386fdd
#
_cell.length_a   1.000
_cell.length_b   1.000
_cell.length_c   1.000
_cell.angle_alpha   90.00
_cell.angle_beta   90.00
_cell.angle_gamma   90.00
#
_symmetry.space_group_name_H-M   'P 1'
#
loop_
_entity.id
_entity.type
_entity.pdbx_description
1 polymer ?
#
loop_
_entity_poly.entity_id
_entity_poly.type
_entity_poly.pdbx_seq_one_letter_code
_entity_poly.pdbx_strand_id
1 'polypeptide(L)'
;MANIAYTEYAVEGQTDNLLRLKQLMDDLAVPSTGSDEELSNSLDRLVTATGGNPSEIECRGFWKPFTLRMENGILLFEVESKWVEPSQWRAFIEKTFNVRMFYYTEQLGELILKTNDAKGCHFPYRYYFNGSSDSPYFETIDELCEDVGELTGEEDLSTFEDCSKAVSNYLHNHLDEPIILSQITVTI
;
A
#
# COMPACT_ATOMS: atom_id res chain seq x y z
N MET A 1 -2.53 7.29 -19.64
CA MET A 1 -1.91 6.19 -18.86
C MET A 1 -2.86 5.83 -17.76
N ALA A 2 -3.09 4.55 -17.47
CA ALA A 2 -3.88 4.18 -16.30
C ALA A 2 -3.02 4.43 -15.06
N ASN A 3 -3.56 5.13 -14.05
CA ASN A 3 -2.89 5.30 -12.78
C ASN A 3 -2.85 3.94 -12.07
N ILE A 4 -1.68 3.52 -11.65
CA ILE A 4 -1.47 2.26 -10.94
C ILE A 4 -1.35 2.57 -9.45
N ALA A 5 -2.11 1.83 -8.64
CA ALA A 5 -1.97 1.81 -7.20
C ALA A 5 -1.11 0.61 -6.80
N TYR A 6 -0.13 0.86 -5.95
CA TYR A 6 0.71 -0.15 -5.31
C TYR A 6 0.20 -0.35 -3.90
N THR A 7 -0.13 -1.59 -3.56
CA THR A 7 -0.71 -1.91 -2.25
C THR A 7 0.09 -3.02 -1.59
N GLU A 8 0.58 -2.76 -0.40
CA GLU A 8 1.16 -3.76 0.48
C GLU A 8 0.07 -4.31 1.40
N TYR A 9 0.05 -5.63 1.58
CA TYR A 9 -0.86 -6.31 2.49
C TYR A 9 -0.11 -7.04 3.59
N ALA A 10 -0.62 -6.89 4.82
CA ALA A 10 -0.29 -7.72 5.97
C ALA A 10 -1.57 -8.45 6.42
N VAL A 11 -1.55 -9.79 6.35
CA VAL A 11 -2.73 -10.62 6.60
C VAL A 11 -2.56 -11.40 7.88
N GLU A 12 -3.49 -11.18 8.82
CA GLU A 12 -3.60 -11.88 10.10
C GLU A 12 -4.70 -12.94 10.03
N GLY A 13 -4.49 -14.04 10.76
CA GLY A 13 -5.48 -15.10 10.87
C GLY A 13 -4.91 -16.36 11.50
N GLN A 14 -5.72 -17.42 11.53
CA GLN A 14 -5.23 -18.72 11.93
C GLN A 14 -4.21 -19.24 10.91
N THR A 15 -3.13 -19.85 11.38
CA THR A 15 -2.02 -20.30 10.54
C THR A 15 -2.47 -21.16 9.35
N ASP A 16 -3.42 -22.07 9.56
CA ASP A 16 -3.94 -22.95 8.50
C ASP A 16 -4.65 -22.15 7.39
N ASN A 17 -5.36 -21.09 7.76
CA ASN A 17 -6.05 -20.22 6.80
C ASN A 17 -5.04 -19.40 5.97
N LEU A 18 -4.01 -18.86 6.63
CA LEU A 18 -2.93 -18.13 5.96
C LEU A 18 -2.13 -19.04 5.00
N LEU A 19 -1.78 -20.26 5.45
CA LEU A 19 -1.07 -21.22 4.62
C LEU A 19 -1.91 -21.66 3.43
N ARG A 20 -3.22 -21.86 3.60
CA ARG A 20 -4.14 -22.19 2.51
C ARG A 20 -4.27 -21.08 1.48
N LEU A 21 -4.35 -19.82 1.92
CA LEU A 21 -4.35 -18.67 1.02
C LEU A 21 -3.02 -18.59 0.26
N LYS A 22 -1.89 -18.64 0.98
CA LYS A 22 -0.56 -18.61 0.39
C LYS A 22 -0.37 -19.71 -0.66
N GLN A 23 -0.69 -20.98 -0.31
CA GLN A 23 -0.55 -22.11 -1.23
C GLN A 23 -1.37 -21.90 -2.51
N LEU A 24 -2.61 -21.44 -2.39
CA LEU A 24 -3.44 -21.15 -3.56
C LEU A 24 -2.84 -20.05 -4.44
N MET A 25 -2.30 -18.99 -3.84
CA MET A 25 -1.63 -17.92 -4.58
C MET A 25 -0.35 -18.42 -5.27
N ASP A 26 0.45 -19.25 -4.59
CA ASP A 26 1.64 -19.90 -5.19
C ASP A 26 1.26 -20.80 -6.36
N ASP A 27 0.25 -21.66 -6.21
CA ASP A 27 -0.21 -22.58 -7.25
C ASP A 27 -0.72 -21.85 -8.50
N LEU A 28 -1.42 -20.73 -8.30
CA LEU A 28 -1.93 -19.90 -9.39
C LEU A 28 -0.84 -19.09 -10.08
N ALA A 29 0.24 -18.73 -9.37
CA ALA A 29 1.35 -17.98 -9.92
C ALA A 29 2.22 -18.78 -10.90
N VAL A 30 2.12 -20.12 -10.89
CA VAL A 30 2.85 -20.97 -11.84
C VAL A 30 2.21 -20.82 -13.23
N PRO A 31 2.96 -20.39 -14.26
CA PRO A 31 2.43 -20.27 -15.61
C PRO A 31 1.94 -21.64 -16.10
N SER A 32 0.67 -21.75 -16.48
CA SER A 32 0.20 -22.91 -17.22
C SER A 32 0.86 -22.89 -18.62
N THR A 33 1.42 -24.01 -19.03
CA THR A 33 2.06 -24.16 -20.34
C THR A 33 1.13 -23.68 -21.45
N GLY A 34 1.41 -22.48 -22.01
CA GLY A 34 0.67 -21.90 -23.12
C GLY A 34 -0.19 -20.66 -22.83
N SER A 35 -0.19 -20.15 -21.59
CA SER A 35 -0.82 -18.87 -21.25
C SER A 35 0.23 -17.75 -21.09
N ASP A 36 -0.15 -16.54 -21.47
CA ASP A 36 0.69 -15.35 -21.26
C ASP A 36 1.06 -15.20 -19.80
N GLU A 37 2.35 -15.05 -19.47
CA GLU A 37 2.88 -14.93 -18.11
C GLU A 37 2.21 -13.82 -17.31
N GLU A 38 1.76 -12.75 -17.97
CA GLU A 38 1.11 -11.58 -17.35
C GLU A 38 -0.24 -11.88 -16.68
N LEU A 39 -0.88 -13.02 -16.96
CA LEU A 39 -2.21 -13.33 -16.44
C LEU A 39 -2.21 -14.38 -15.31
N SER A 40 -1.08 -14.98 -14.99
CA SER A 40 -1.03 -16.12 -14.05
C SER A 40 -1.36 -15.70 -12.60
N ASN A 41 -1.00 -14.51 -12.19
CA ASN A 41 -1.15 -13.94 -10.83
C ASN A 41 -2.24 -12.85 -10.74
N SER A 42 -3.25 -12.87 -11.61
CA SER A 42 -4.32 -11.88 -11.59
C SER A 42 -5.34 -12.13 -10.46
N LEU A 43 -5.87 -11.04 -9.87
CA LEU A 43 -6.78 -11.11 -8.73
C LEU A 43 -8.11 -11.82 -9.06
N ASP A 44 -8.59 -11.71 -10.31
CA ASP A 44 -9.78 -12.38 -10.80
C ASP A 44 -9.63 -13.91 -10.84
N ARG A 45 -8.43 -14.43 -11.11
CA ARG A 45 -8.16 -15.87 -11.03
C ARG A 45 -8.27 -16.39 -9.61
N LEU A 46 -7.79 -15.62 -8.60
CA LEU A 46 -7.93 -16.00 -7.21
C LEU A 46 -9.41 -16.03 -6.79
N VAL A 47 -10.21 -15.05 -7.24
CA VAL A 47 -11.67 -15.04 -7.03
C VAL A 47 -12.31 -16.26 -7.65
N THR A 48 -12.00 -16.59 -8.90
CA THR A 48 -12.54 -17.76 -9.61
C THR A 48 -12.15 -19.07 -8.94
N ALA A 49 -10.90 -19.23 -8.57
CA ALA A 49 -10.38 -20.44 -7.92
C ALA A 49 -11.02 -20.72 -6.54
N THR A 50 -11.55 -19.67 -5.91
CA THR A 50 -12.27 -19.77 -4.62
C THR A 50 -13.80 -19.83 -4.78
N GLY A 51 -14.30 -19.95 -6.02
CA GLY A 51 -15.73 -20.09 -6.31
C GLY A 51 -16.50 -18.77 -6.36
N GLY A 52 -15.80 -17.61 -6.38
CA GLY A 52 -16.40 -16.31 -6.59
C GLY A 52 -16.63 -15.99 -8.07
N ASN A 53 -17.38 -14.94 -8.32
CA ASN A 53 -17.63 -14.41 -9.65
C ASN A 53 -16.87 -13.09 -9.86
N PRO A 54 -15.78 -13.05 -10.66
CA PRO A 54 -14.99 -11.83 -10.85
C PRO A 54 -15.74 -10.71 -11.58
N SER A 55 -16.88 -10.99 -12.19
CA SER A 55 -17.72 -9.93 -12.78
C SER A 55 -18.54 -9.15 -11.75
N GLU A 56 -18.66 -9.67 -10.53
CA GLU A 56 -19.38 -9.06 -9.41
C GLU A 56 -18.46 -8.43 -8.35
N ILE A 57 -17.15 -8.64 -8.50
CA ILE A 57 -16.13 -8.19 -7.54
C ILE A 57 -15.11 -7.35 -8.29
N GLU A 58 -14.89 -6.12 -7.84
CA GLU A 58 -13.81 -5.30 -8.39
C GLU A 58 -12.46 -5.91 -8.01
N CYS A 59 -11.79 -6.55 -8.99
CA CYS A 59 -10.56 -7.32 -8.82
C CYS A 59 -9.55 -7.09 -9.97
N ARG A 60 -9.49 -5.83 -10.46
CA ARG A 60 -8.57 -5.46 -11.55
C ARG A 60 -7.16 -5.24 -11.01
N GLY A 61 -6.31 -6.21 -11.15
CA GLY A 61 -4.93 -6.14 -10.72
C GLY A 61 -4.29 -7.52 -10.64
N PHE A 62 -3.08 -7.55 -10.10
CA PHE A 62 -2.32 -8.77 -9.90
C PHE A 62 -1.41 -8.63 -8.66
N TRP A 63 -1.18 -9.75 -7.98
CA TRP A 63 -0.19 -9.79 -6.92
C TRP A 63 1.20 -10.06 -7.48
N LYS A 64 2.23 -9.65 -6.72
CA LYS A 64 3.63 -9.91 -7.06
C LYS A 64 4.10 -11.21 -6.38
N PRO A 65 4.26 -12.32 -7.09
CA PRO A 65 4.58 -13.62 -6.49
C PRO A 65 5.88 -13.61 -5.66
N PHE A 66 6.89 -12.83 -6.07
CA PHE A 66 8.16 -12.73 -5.37
C PHE A 66 8.11 -11.97 -4.04
N THR A 67 7.02 -11.26 -3.75
CA THR A 67 6.79 -10.59 -2.45
C THR A 67 6.00 -11.46 -1.47
N LEU A 68 5.35 -12.53 -1.95
CA LEU A 68 4.49 -13.41 -1.18
C LEU A 68 5.29 -14.26 -0.18
N ARG A 69 5.22 -13.92 1.10
CA ARG A 69 5.97 -14.58 2.15
C ARG A 69 5.22 -14.67 3.48
N MET A 70 5.55 -15.69 4.26
CA MET A 70 5.16 -15.75 5.68
C MET A 70 6.29 -15.20 6.54
N GLU A 71 5.94 -14.27 7.43
CA GLU A 71 6.89 -13.66 8.35
C GLU A 71 6.21 -13.45 9.71
N ASN A 72 6.80 -13.99 10.79
CA ASN A 72 6.28 -13.89 12.16
C ASN A 72 4.79 -14.27 12.32
N GLY A 73 4.30 -15.24 11.52
CA GLY A 73 2.90 -15.68 11.56
C GLY A 73 1.93 -14.79 10.77
N ILE A 74 2.44 -13.83 10.00
CA ILE A 74 1.69 -12.93 9.14
C ILE A 74 2.00 -13.27 7.68
N LEU A 75 1.00 -13.24 6.81
CA LEU A 75 1.21 -13.38 5.37
C LEU A 75 1.35 -11.97 4.76
N LEU A 76 2.48 -11.73 4.10
CA LEU A 76 2.82 -10.46 3.46
C LEU A 76 2.85 -10.64 1.94
N PHE A 77 2.35 -9.67 1.20
CA PHE A 77 2.48 -9.59 -0.26
C PHE A 77 2.08 -8.21 -0.79
N GLU A 78 2.45 -7.95 -2.05
CA GLU A 78 2.12 -6.73 -2.77
C GLU A 78 1.15 -6.99 -3.92
N VAL A 79 0.33 -5.99 -4.21
CA VAL A 79 -0.63 -5.98 -5.33
C VAL A 79 -0.46 -4.70 -6.13
N GLU A 80 -0.46 -4.82 -7.44
CA GLU A 80 -0.68 -3.71 -8.36
C GLU A 80 -2.12 -3.75 -8.87
N SER A 81 -2.83 -2.63 -8.71
CA SER A 81 -4.23 -2.51 -9.13
C SER A 81 -4.47 -1.22 -9.89
N LYS A 82 -5.60 -1.14 -10.60
CA LYS A 82 -5.99 0.08 -11.31
C LYS A 82 -6.66 1.05 -10.35
N TRP A 83 -6.14 2.27 -10.29
CA TRP A 83 -6.66 3.47 -9.61
C TRP A 83 -6.53 3.48 -8.09
N VAL A 84 -7.00 2.42 -7.39
CA VAL A 84 -7.07 2.37 -5.92
C VAL A 84 -6.90 0.93 -5.41
N GLU A 85 -6.75 0.79 -4.09
CA GLU A 85 -6.79 -0.50 -3.42
C GLU A 85 -8.10 -1.25 -3.74
N PRO A 86 -8.04 -2.55 -4.15
CA PRO A 86 -9.21 -3.32 -4.56
C PRO A 86 -10.02 -3.81 -3.35
N SER A 87 -10.76 -2.90 -2.72
CA SER A 87 -11.47 -3.14 -1.44
C SER A 87 -12.50 -4.27 -1.50
N GLN A 88 -13.21 -4.43 -2.62
CA GLN A 88 -14.18 -5.53 -2.79
C GLN A 88 -13.48 -6.88 -2.85
N TRP A 89 -12.35 -6.96 -3.57
CA TRP A 89 -11.51 -8.15 -3.60
C TRP A 89 -10.97 -8.47 -2.21
N ARG A 90 -10.43 -7.49 -1.49
CA ARG A 90 -9.94 -7.66 -0.12
C ARG A 90 -11.04 -8.23 0.80
N ALA A 91 -12.22 -7.61 0.82
CA ALA A 91 -13.34 -8.08 1.63
C ALA A 91 -13.79 -9.51 1.26
N PHE A 92 -13.73 -9.86 -0.03
CA PHE A 92 -14.01 -11.22 -0.49
C PHE A 92 -12.98 -12.23 0.04
N ILE A 93 -11.68 -11.91 -0.02
CA ILE A 93 -10.60 -12.77 0.51
C ILE A 93 -10.71 -12.91 2.03
N GLU A 94 -10.90 -11.81 2.75
CA GLU A 94 -11.10 -11.83 4.22
C GLU A 94 -12.21 -12.80 4.63
N LYS A 95 -13.36 -12.72 3.96
CA LYS A 95 -14.50 -13.59 4.21
C LYS A 95 -14.22 -15.05 3.84
N THR A 96 -13.60 -15.30 2.68
CA THR A 96 -13.39 -16.65 2.12
C THR A 96 -12.40 -17.46 2.94
N PHE A 97 -11.35 -16.80 3.43
CA PHE A 97 -10.28 -17.46 4.21
C PHE A 97 -10.42 -17.24 5.72
N ASN A 98 -11.41 -16.45 6.16
CA ASN A 98 -11.56 -16.04 7.56
C ASN A 98 -10.26 -15.44 8.12
N VAL A 99 -9.77 -14.41 7.46
CA VAL A 99 -8.56 -13.65 7.77
C VAL A 99 -8.90 -12.16 7.86
N ARG A 100 -7.97 -11.37 8.38
CA ARG A 100 -8.03 -9.91 8.37
C ARG A 100 -6.86 -9.36 7.56
N MET A 101 -7.12 -8.45 6.64
CA MET A 101 -6.13 -7.85 5.76
C MET A 101 -5.94 -6.39 6.11
N PHE A 102 -4.77 -6.06 6.62
CA PHE A 102 -4.29 -4.69 6.72
C PHE A 102 -3.59 -4.31 5.43
N TYR A 103 -3.69 -3.05 5.04
CA TYR A 103 -3.03 -2.57 3.84
C TYR A 103 -2.44 -1.17 4.03
N TYR A 104 -1.40 -0.91 3.26
CA TYR A 104 -0.94 0.42 2.89
C TYR A 104 -0.98 0.51 1.35
N THR A 105 -1.56 1.58 0.83
CA THR A 105 -1.63 1.81 -0.63
C THR A 105 -1.12 3.18 -1.00
N GLU A 106 -0.38 3.23 -2.10
CA GLU A 106 0.07 4.47 -2.70
C GLU A 106 -0.27 4.53 -4.19
N GLN A 107 -0.67 5.70 -4.63
CA GLN A 107 -0.89 6.03 -6.03
C GLN A 107 -0.36 7.44 -6.24
N LEU A 108 0.93 7.51 -6.60
CA LEU A 108 1.69 8.77 -6.64
C LEU A 108 1.18 9.76 -7.70
N GLY A 109 0.53 9.27 -8.77
CA GLY A 109 -0.01 10.14 -9.83
C GLY A 109 -1.13 11.07 -9.37
N GLU A 110 -1.87 10.71 -8.31
CA GLU A 110 -2.94 11.52 -7.69
C GLU A 110 -2.67 11.79 -6.20
N LEU A 111 -1.49 11.43 -5.71
CA LEU A 111 -1.10 11.57 -4.29
C LEU A 111 -2.09 10.89 -3.34
N ILE A 112 -2.54 9.69 -3.71
CA ILE A 112 -3.40 8.89 -2.84
C ILE A 112 -2.50 8.01 -1.97
N LEU A 113 -2.47 8.30 -0.68
CA LEU A 113 -1.75 7.54 0.34
C LEU A 113 -2.76 7.13 1.41
N LYS A 114 -3.01 5.82 1.57
CA LYS A 114 -4.05 5.31 2.47
C LYS A 114 -3.62 4.04 3.19
N THR A 115 -4.13 3.86 4.41
CA THR A 115 -4.02 2.62 5.18
C THR A 115 -5.31 2.36 5.95
N ASN A 116 -5.63 1.08 6.23
CA ASN A 116 -6.66 0.71 7.19
C ASN A 116 -6.07 0.28 8.55
N ASP A 117 -4.76 0.37 8.72
CA ASP A 117 -4.09 0.07 9.97
C ASP A 117 -4.09 1.29 10.91
N ALA A 118 -5.23 1.55 11.54
CA ALA A 118 -5.40 2.69 12.43
C ALA A 118 -4.46 2.66 13.65
N LYS A 119 -3.98 1.49 14.05
CA LYS A 119 -3.06 1.33 15.19
C LYS A 119 -1.59 1.41 14.79
N GLY A 120 -1.27 1.28 13.51
CA GLY A 120 0.11 1.22 13.04
C GLY A 120 0.85 -0.06 13.41
N CYS A 121 0.14 -1.18 13.54
CA CYS A 121 0.76 -2.45 13.90
C CYS A 121 1.61 -3.04 12.78
N HIS A 122 1.25 -2.78 11.53
CA HIS A 122 1.91 -3.28 10.33
C HIS A 122 2.41 -2.13 9.46
N PHE A 123 1.66 -1.02 9.41
CA PHE A 123 1.94 0.17 8.62
C PHE A 123 1.91 1.40 9.53
N PRO A 124 2.99 1.69 10.27
CA PRO A 124 3.01 2.74 11.28
C PRO A 124 3.00 4.15 10.69
N TYR A 125 3.38 4.29 9.42
CA TYR A 125 3.56 5.57 8.75
C TYR A 125 2.27 6.40 8.71
N ARG A 126 2.41 7.70 9.00
CA ARG A 126 1.31 8.68 9.01
C ARG A 126 1.55 9.86 8.07
N TYR A 127 2.79 10.07 7.66
CA TYR A 127 3.18 11.16 6.79
C TYR A 127 4.14 10.68 5.70
N TYR A 128 4.11 11.40 4.57
CA TYR A 128 4.99 11.21 3.44
C TYR A 128 5.64 12.54 3.06
N PHE A 129 6.95 12.55 2.92
CA PHE A 129 7.74 13.71 2.50
C PHE A 129 8.96 13.27 1.72
N ASN A 130 8.95 13.47 0.41
CA ASN A 130 10.07 13.02 -0.46
C ASN A 130 11.27 13.97 -0.49
N GLY A 131 11.24 15.06 0.28
CA GLY A 131 12.38 15.95 0.48
C GLY A 131 13.41 15.44 1.50
N SER A 132 13.07 14.37 2.23
CA SER A 132 13.99 13.71 3.16
C SER A 132 15.13 12.99 2.44
N SER A 133 16.31 12.97 3.06
CA SER A 133 17.50 12.27 2.56
C SER A 133 17.48 10.77 2.83
N ASP A 134 16.76 10.32 3.85
CA ASP A 134 16.81 8.94 4.35
C ASP A 134 15.59 8.12 3.93
N SER A 135 14.41 8.51 4.38
CA SER A 135 13.15 7.83 4.08
C SER A 135 12.04 8.85 3.82
N PRO A 136 11.17 8.63 2.83
CA PRO A 136 10.04 9.52 2.61
C PRO A 136 8.87 9.28 3.58
N TYR A 137 8.95 8.31 4.49
CA TYR A 137 7.85 7.91 5.37
C TYR A 137 8.16 8.19 6.83
N PHE A 138 7.19 8.78 7.54
CA PHE A 138 7.31 9.19 8.94
C PHE A 138 6.13 8.66 9.76
N GLU A 139 6.43 8.18 10.96
CA GLU A 139 5.42 7.67 11.90
C GLU A 139 4.80 8.80 12.71
N THR A 140 5.61 9.77 13.10
CA THR A 140 5.22 10.87 13.99
C THR A 140 5.35 12.24 13.32
N ILE A 141 4.64 13.22 13.89
CA ILE A 141 4.74 14.61 13.43
C ILE A 141 6.10 15.21 13.80
N ASP A 142 6.69 14.79 14.92
CA ASP A 142 7.97 15.32 15.38
C ASP A 142 9.09 14.94 14.42
N GLU A 143 9.15 13.68 13.97
CA GLU A 143 10.09 13.21 12.94
C GLU A 143 9.93 14.00 11.62
N LEU A 144 8.69 14.19 11.17
CA LEU A 144 8.42 14.99 9.97
C LEU A 144 8.90 16.44 10.13
N CYS A 145 8.63 17.07 11.28
CA CYS A 145 9.02 18.45 11.56
C CYS A 145 10.55 18.60 11.56
N GLU A 146 11.29 17.64 12.09
CA GLU A 146 12.76 17.63 12.10
C GLU A 146 13.29 17.64 10.65
N ASP A 147 12.85 16.71 9.81
CA ASP A 147 13.28 16.59 8.42
C ASP A 147 12.89 17.79 7.55
N VAL A 148 11.68 18.31 7.72
CA VAL A 148 11.25 19.53 7.02
C VAL A 148 12.06 20.73 7.48
N GLY A 149 12.36 20.83 8.78
CA GLY A 149 13.21 21.89 9.33
C GLY A 149 14.64 21.84 8.77
N GLU A 150 15.22 20.63 8.65
CA GLU A 150 16.54 20.43 8.05
C GLU A 150 16.58 20.90 6.58
N LEU A 151 15.55 20.56 5.79
CA LEU A 151 15.49 20.98 4.39
C LEU A 151 15.28 22.49 4.24
N THR A 152 14.33 23.04 5.01
CA THR A 152 13.85 24.43 4.80
C THR A 152 14.64 25.48 5.58
N GLY A 153 15.35 25.07 6.63
CA GLY A 153 16.02 25.94 7.59
C GLY A 153 15.07 26.62 8.57
N GLU A 154 13.80 26.19 8.62
CA GLU A 154 12.79 26.73 9.54
C GLU A 154 12.89 26.03 10.89
N GLU A 155 12.84 26.80 11.97
CA GLU A 155 12.84 26.32 13.35
C GLU A 155 11.40 26.37 13.93
N ASP A 156 11.17 25.66 15.04
CA ASP A 156 9.90 25.66 15.78
C ASP A 156 8.68 25.10 15.01
N LEU A 157 8.89 24.17 14.04
CA LEU A 157 7.80 23.43 13.41
C LEU A 157 7.19 22.46 14.43
N SER A 158 5.86 22.38 14.50
CA SER A 158 5.16 21.53 15.48
C SER A 158 3.89 20.86 14.95
N THR A 159 3.42 21.28 13.79
CA THR A 159 2.21 20.75 13.16
C THR A 159 2.41 20.47 11.67
N PHE A 160 1.57 19.62 11.10
CA PHE A 160 1.56 19.37 9.66
C PHE A 160 1.32 20.68 8.85
N GLU A 161 0.54 21.60 9.39
CA GLU A 161 0.28 22.89 8.75
C GLU A 161 1.56 23.75 8.71
N ASP A 162 2.35 23.75 9.78
CA ASP A 162 3.63 24.48 9.83
C ASP A 162 4.60 23.87 8.80
N CYS A 163 4.75 22.56 8.76
CA CYS A 163 5.55 21.86 7.76
C CYS A 163 5.09 22.19 6.33
N SER A 164 3.80 22.20 6.08
CA SER A 164 3.23 22.51 4.76
C SER A 164 3.54 23.96 4.33
N LYS A 165 3.50 24.91 5.26
CA LYS A 165 3.89 26.31 5.00
C LYS A 165 5.38 26.44 4.73
N ALA A 166 6.22 25.79 5.54
CA ALA A 166 7.67 25.81 5.37
C ALA A 166 8.08 25.26 3.99
N VAL A 167 7.55 24.09 3.60
CA VAL A 167 7.77 23.48 2.28
C VAL A 167 7.28 24.41 1.15
N SER A 168 6.10 25.02 1.29
CA SER A 168 5.56 25.97 0.29
C SER A 168 6.45 27.18 0.10
N ASN A 169 6.98 27.74 1.19
CA ASN A 169 7.91 28.88 1.16
C ASN A 169 9.25 28.48 0.51
N TYR A 170 9.75 27.30 0.84
CA TYR A 170 10.97 26.75 0.24
C TYR A 170 10.83 26.59 -1.26
N LEU A 171 9.75 25.96 -1.73
CA LEU A 171 9.46 25.76 -3.15
C LEU A 171 9.28 27.05 -3.93
N HIS A 172 8.82 28.13 -3.29
CA HIS A 172 8.73 29.43 -3.96
C HIS A 172 10.09 29.94 -4.44
N ASN A 173 11.16 29.55 -3.77
CA ASN A 173 12.54 29.92 -4.10
C ASN A 173 13.32 28.83 -4.85
N HIS A 174 12.77 27.59 -4.93
CA HIS A 174 13.40 26.39 -5.49
C HIS A 174 12.42 25.68 -6.45
N LEU A 175 12.04 26.36 -7.53
CA LEU A 175 10.94 25.97 -8.45
C LEU A 175 11.15 24.66 -9.22
N ASP A 176 12.37 24.12 -9.28
CA ASP A 176 12.71 22.94 -10.07
C ASP A 176 12.67 21.62 -9.25
N GLU A 177 12.36 21.67 -7.96
CA GLU A 177 12.36 20.50 -7.10
C GLU A 177 10.93 19.94 -6.92
N PRO A 178 10.66 18.69 -7.36
CA PRO A 178 9.35 18.07 -7.18
C PRO A 178 9.18 17.54 -5.75
N ILE A 179 9.03 18.43 -4.79
CA ILE A 179 8.80 18.07 -3.39
C ILE A 179 7.33 17.83 -3.13
N ILE A 180 7.04 16.69 -2.50
CA ILE A 180 5.70 16.26 -2.12
C ILE A 180 5.65 16.07 -0.61
N LEU A 181 4.71 16.73 0.04
CA LEU A 181 4.35 16.54 1.44
C LEU A 181 2.89 16.13 1.53
N SER A 182 2.59 15.03 2.20
CA SER A 182 1.22 14.53 2.34
C SER A 182 1.00 13.81 3.67
N GLN A 183 -0.23 13.87 4.15
CA GLN A 183 -0.68 13.06 5.28
C GLN A 183 -1.33 11.77 4.74
N ILE A 184 -0.98 10.61 5.34
CA ILE A 184 -1.54 9.32 4.98
C ILE A 184 -2.95 9.21 5.57
N THR A 185 -3.93 8.97 4.72
CA THR A 185 -5.33 8.83 5.14
C THR A 185 -5.56 7.47 5.81
N VAL A 186 -6.01 7.48 7.06
CA VAL A 186 -6.42 6.26 7.77
C VAL A 186 -7.91 6.02 7.48
N THR A 187 -8.23 4.88 6.86
CA THR A 187 -9.61 4.43 6.60
C THR A 187 -10.05 3.46 7.68
N ILE A 188 -11.28 3.62 8.20
CA ILE A 188 -11.88 2.77 9.24
C ILE A 188 -12.85 1.78 8.61
#